data_20db114491157ff09157f782f268ab28
#
_entry.id   20db114491157ff09157f782f268ab28
#
_cell.length_a   1.000
_cell.length_b   1.000
_cell.length_c   1.000
_cell.angle_alpha   90.00
_cell.angle_beta   90.00
_cell.angle_gamma   90.00
#
_symmetry.space_group_name_H-M   'P 1'
#
loop_
_entity.id
_entity.type
_entity.pdbx_description
1 polymer ?
#
loop_
_entity_poly.entity_id
_entity_poly.type
_entity_poly.pdbx_seq_one_letter_code
_entity_poly.pdbx_strand_id
1 'polypeptide(L)'
;MKFFIDTANLEQIREANALGVLDGVTTNPSLMAKEGIKGVENQHKHYIEICNIVDGDVSAEVIATDYEEMIREGEELAALNPHIVVKVPCIENGIKAIKYFSNKGIRTNCTLVFSAGQALLAAKAGATYVSPFVGRLDDICSDGVGLVAQIVDLYQTYDYTTQVLVASIRNTLHILQCAEVGADVVTCPLSAIKGLLTHPLTDIGLEKFLADYRKVNG
;
A
#
# COMPACT_ATOMS: atom_id res chain seq x y z
N MET A 1 -12.03 -2.36 4.22
CA MET A 1 -10.75 -1.80 3.72
C MET A 1 -9.60 -2.62 4.28
N LYS A 2 -8.64 -3.00 3.46
CA LYS A 2 -7.41 -3.69 3.88
C LYS A 2 -6.37 -2.69 4.38
N PHE A 3 -5.54 -3.12 5.34
CA PHE A 3 -4.43 -2.34 5.87
C PHE A 3 -3.09 -2.90 5.38
N PHE A 4 -2.35 -2.09 4.64
CA PHE A 4 -0.95 -2.37 4.29
C PHE A 4 -0.05 -1.42 5.07
N ILE A 5 1.18 -1.87 5.37
CA ILE A 5 2.21 -1.00 5.93
C ILE A 5 3.16 -0.54 4.82
N ASP A 6 3.50 0.77 4.80
CA ASP A 6 4.42 1.36 3.82
C ASP A 6 5.81 1.50 4.44
N THR A 7 6.60 0.43 4.38
CA THR A 7 7.95 0.37 4.95
C THR A 7 8.76 -0.79 4.38
N ALA A 8 10.10 -0.67 4.41
CA ALA A 8 11.02 -1.77 4.19
C ALA A 8 11.67 -2.26 5.52
N ASN A 9 11.31 -1.67 6.66
CA ASN A 9 11.86 -2.05 7.95
C ASN A 9 11.18 -3.29 8.51
N LEU A 10 11.93 -4.39 8.65
CA LEU A 10 11.39 -5.69 9.07
C LEU A 10 10.79 -5.69 10.48
N GLU A 11 11.36 -4.91 11.41
CA GLU A 11 10.84 -4.82 12.77
C GLU A 11 9.48 -4.12 12.80
N GLN A 12 9.31 -3.04 12.03
CA GLN A 12 8.01 -2.37 11.88
C GLN A 12 6.96 -3.30 11.25
N ILE A 13 7.36 -4.11 10.27
CA ILE A 13 6.48 -5.10 9.65
C ILE A 13 6.06 -6.16 10.66
N ARG A 14 7.00 -6.71 11.45
CA ARG A 14 6.69 -7.68 12.52
C ARG A 14 5.76 -7.08 13.57
N GLU A 15 6.01 -5.83 13.99
CA GLU A 15 5.17 -5.13 14.96
C GLU A 15 3.75 -4.92 14.42
N ALA A 16 3.61 -4.47 13.17
CA ALA A 16 2.30 -4.32 12.52
C ALA A 16 1.57 -5.67 12.37
N ASN A 17 2.29 -6.72 11.96
CA ASN A 17 1.73 -8.06 11.80
C ASN A 17 1.24 -8.64 13.14
N ALA A 18 1.95 -8.37 14.25
CA ALA A 18 1.56 -8.80 15.58
C ALA A 18 0.25 -8.16 16.08
N LEU A 19 -0.19 -7.03 15.51
CA LEU A 19 -1.51 -6.44 15.77
C LEU A 19 -2.67 -7.28 15.21
N GLY A 20 -2.40 -8.20 14.28
CA GLY A 20 -3.40 -9.08 13.67
C GLY A 20 -4.36 -8.38 12.68
N VAL A 21 -3.99 -7.19 12.19
CA VAL A 21 -4.80 -6.38 11.26
C VAL A 21 -4.06 -6.03 9.96
N LEU A 22 -2.88 -6.60 9.75
CA LEU A 22 -2.06 -6.33 8.58
C LEU A 22 -2.41 -7.30 7.44
N ASP A 23 -2.74 -6.74 6.26
CA ASP A 23 -3.11 -7.50 5.06
C ASP A 23 -2.03 -7.48 3.97
N GLY A 24 -0.96 -6.69 4.14
CA GLY A 24 0.11 -6.61 3.16
C GLY A 24 1.13 -5.50 3.42
N VAL A 25 2.08 -5.39 2.50
CA VAL A 25 3.20 -4.43 2.59
C VAL A 25 3.40 -3.73 1.26
N THR A 26 3.62 -2.43 1.29
CA THR A 26 4.19 -1.71 0.15
C THR A 26 5.59 -1.26 0.45
N THR A 27 6.45 -1.37 -0.54
CA THR A 27 7.81 -0.83 -0.51
C THR A 27 8.04 0.11 -1.69
N ASN A 28 9.16 0.77 -1.70
CA ASN A 28 9.66 1.53 -2.84
C ASN A 28 11.18 1.71 -2.72
N PRO A 29 11.87 2.16 -3.79
CA PRO A 29 13.31 2.33 -3.78
C PRO A 29 13.84 3.23 -2.65
N SER A 30 13.09 4.26 -2.28
CA SER A 30 13.48 5.19 -1.19
C SER A 30 13.42 4.52 0.18
N LEU A 31 12.42 3.67 0.44
CA LEU A 31 12.29 2.91 1.68
C LEU A 31 13.40 1.85 1.79
N MET A 32 13.70 1.14 0.69
CA MET A 32 14.82 0.19 0.65
C MET A 32 16.16 0.88 0.90
N ALA A 33 16.38 2.05 0.29
CA ALA A 33 17.61 2.84 0.50
C ALA A 33 17.74 3.31 1.96
N LYS A 34 16.64 3.70 2.61
CA LYS A 34 16.61 4.12 4.02
C LYS A 34 17.04 2.99 4.97
N GLU A 35 16.72 1.75 4.66
CA GLU A 35 17.17 0.58 5.42
C GLU A 35 18.59 0.12 5.02
N GLY A 36 19.27 0.86 4.14
CA GLY A 36 20.63 0.56 3.71
C GLY A 36 20.75 -0.65 2.77
N ILE A 37 19.64 -1.10 2.19
CA ILE A 37 19.61 -2.27 1.31
C ILE A 37 20.09 -1.86 -0.08
N LYS A 38 21.26 -2.38 -0.47
CA LYS A 38 21.94 -2.04 -1.72
C LYS A 38 22.14 -3.28 -2.60
N GLY A 39 21.97 -3.09 -3.90
CA GLY A 39 22.17 -4.13 -4.92
C GLY A 39 20.95 -5.05 -5.06
N VAL A 40 20.73 -5.51 -6.30
CA VAL A 40 19.53 -6.28 -6.69
C VAL A 40 19.39 -7.55 -5.86
N GLU A 41 20.48 -8.30 -5.67
CA GLU A 41 20.46 -9.55 -4.91
C GLU A 41 20.01 -9.35 -3.45
N ASN A 42 20.47 -8.28 -2.78
CA ASN A 42 20.07 -7.98 -1.42
C ASN A 42 18.62 -7.50 -1.35
N GLN A 43 18.16 -6.75 -2.35
CA GLN A 43 16.76 -6.35 -2.46
C GLN A 43 15.84 -7.56 -2.64
N HIS A 44 16.21 -8.51 -3.50
CA HIS A 44 15.46 -9.76 -3.70
C HIS A 44 15.36 -10.58 -2.42
N LYS A 45 16.48 -10.76 -1.70
CA LYS A 45 16.49 -11.44 -0.39
C LYS A 45 15.56 -10.74 0.61
N HIS A 46 15.61 -9.43 0.64
CA HIS A 46 14.78 -8.63 1.55
C HIS A 46 13.28 -8.77 1.23
N TYR A 47 12.88 -8.74 -0.04
CA TYR A 47 11.49 -9.02 -0.44
C TYR A 47 11.02 -10.40 0.02
N ILE A 48 11.86 -11.42 -0.14
CA ILE A 48 11.55 -12.79 0.35
C ILE A 48 11.36 -12.79 1.88
N GLU A 49 12.21 -12.07 2.63
CA GLU A 49 12.06 -11.97 4.08
C GLU A 49 10.74 -11.28 4.46
N ILE A 50 10.35 -10.22 3.77
CA ILE A 50 9.04 -9.57 3.98
C ILE A 50 7.90 -10.56 3.73
N CYS A 51 7.94 -11.31 2.62
CA CYS A 51 6.92 -12.31 2.29
C CYS A 51 6.84 -13.46 3.32
N ASN A 52 7.93 -13.76 4.02
CA ASN A 52 7.93 -14.75 5.10
C ASN A 52 7.33 -14.25 6.41
N ILE A 53 7.20 -12.93 6.59
CA ILE A 53 6.60 -12.32 7.79
C ILE A 53 5.10 -12.12 7.62
N VAL A 54 4.65 -11.73 6.42
CA VAL A 54 3.26 -11.32 6.16
C VAL A 54 2.59 -12.33 5.23
N ASP A 55 1.45 -12.86 5.66
CA ASP A 55 0.55 -13.65 4.81
C ASP A 55 -0.35 -12.70 4.00
N GLY A 56 0.23 -12.06 2.99
CA GLY A 56 -0.46 -11.04 2.20
C GLY A 56 0.41 -10.46 1.09
N ASP A 57 -0.16 -9.58 0.30
CA ASP A 57 0.50 -9.01 -0.88
C ASP A 57 1.65 -8.07 -0.51
N VAL A 58 2.77 -8.22 -1.21
CA VAL A 58 3.98 -7.40 -1.06
C VAL A 58 4.29 -6.69 -2.37
N SER A 59 4.13 -5.38 -2.39
CA SER A 59 4.46 -4.57 -3.57
C SER A 59 5.96 -4.33 -3.66
N ALA A 60 6.59 -4.90 -4.71
CA ALA A 60 7.99 -4.74 -5.07
C ALA A 60 8.13 -3.92 -6.36
N GLU A 61 8.82 -2.78 -6.28
CA GLU A 61 8.83 -1.78 -7.35
C GLU A 61 10.01 -1.96 -8.32
N VAL A 62 9.70 -1.95 -9.63
CA VAL A 62 10.70 -1.89 -10.69
C VAL A 62 11.37 -0.51 -10.71
N ILE A 63 12.64 -0.47 -11.11
CA ILE A 63 13.44 0.77 -11.22
C ILE A 63 13.49 1.26 -12.67
N ALA A 64 13.43 0.32 -13.62
CA ALA A 64 13.50 0.62 -15.03
C ALA A 64 12.35 1.53 -15.49
N THR A 65 12.65 2.40 -16.45
CA THR A 65 11.68 3.25 -17.15
C THR A 65 11.52 2.88 -18.62
N ASP A 66 12.43 2.06 -19.14
CA ASP A 66 12.35 1.44 -20.46
C ASP A 66 11.46 0.20 -20.42
N TYR A 67 10.71 -0.05 -21.49
CA TYR A 67 9.71 -1.13 -21.51
C TYR A 67 10.33 -2.52 -21.34
N GLU A 68 11.38 -2.83 -22.12
CA GLU A 68 11.98 -4.18 -22.13
C GLU A 68 12.66 -4.48 -20.78
N GLU A 69 13.39 -3.51 -20.23
CA GLU A 69 13.99 -3.63 -18.91
C GLU A 69 12.95 -3.77 -17.80
N MET A 70 11.84 -3.01 -17.89
CA MET A 70 10.73 -3.09 -16.93
C MET A 70 10.06 -4.47 -16.93
N ILE A 71 9.90 -5.07 -18.11
CA ILE A 71 9.39 -6.45 -18.23
C ILE A 71 10.34 -7.44 -17.56
N ARG A 72 11.63 -7.34 -17.85
CA ARG A 72 12.65 -8.24 -17.28
C ARG A 72 12.67 -8.14 -15.74
N GLU A 73 12.78 -6.93 -15.20
CA GLU A 73 12.76 -6.69 -13.75
C GLU A 73 11.48 -7.20 -13.10
N GLY A 74 10.33 -6.92 -13.71
CA GLY A 74 9.04 -7.34 -13.18
C GLY A 74 8.84 -8.85 -13.17
N GLU A 75 9.29 -9.56 -14.19
CA GLU A 75 9.27 -11.03 -14.21
C GLU A 75 10.22 -11.63 -13.15
N GLU A 76 11.42 -11.06 -12.99
CA GLU A 76 12.35 -11.46 -11.94
C GLU A 76 11.73 -11.27 -10.54
N LEU A 77 11.11 -10.12 -10.27
CA LEU A 77 10.42 -9.85 -9.01
C LEU A 77 9.25 -10.81 -8.77
N ALA A 78 8.39 -11.00 -9.76
CA ALA A 78 7.23 -11.90 -9.65
C ALA A 78 7.63 -13.35 -9.37
N ALA A 79 8.80 -13.79 -9.83
CA ALA A 79 9.31 -15.14 -9.61
C ALA A 79 9.82 -15.37 -8.17
N LEU A 80 10.06 -14.32 -7.37
CA LEU A 80 10.62 -14.44 -6.02
C LEU A 80 9.68 -15.14 -5.04
N ASN A 81 8.37 -14.79 -5.09
CA ASN A 81 7.38 -15.32 -4.17
C ASN A 81 5.96 -15.06 -4.71
N PRO A 82 4.98 -15.97 -4.50
CA PRO A 82 3.59 -15.79 -4.93
C PRO A 82 2.88 -14.55 -4.35
N HIS A 83 3.34 -14.02 -3.23
CA HIS A 83 2.80 -12.79 -2.62
C HIS A 83 3.30 -11.51 -3.30
N ILE A 84 4.30 -11.59 -4.19
CA ILE A 84 4.81 -10.39 -4.87
C ILE A 84 3.78 -9.85 -5.84
N VAL A 85 3.56 -8.55 -5.73
CA VAL A 85 2.82 -7.70 -6.66
C VAL A 85 3.81 -6.72 -7.26
N VAL A 86 4.03 -6.80 -8.57
CA VAL A 86 5.01 -5.96 -9.27
C VAL A 86 4.52 -4.52 -9.31
N LYS A 87 5.23 -3.61 -8.66
CA LYS A 87 4.85 -2.20 -8.60
C LYS A 87 5.50 -1.44 -9.77
N VAL A 88 4.66 -0.75 -10.54
CA VAL A 88 5.02 -0.17 -11.84
C VAL A 88 4.60 1.29 -11.89
N PRO A 89 5.47 2.24 -12.27
CA PRO A 89 5.09 3.66 -12.34
C PRO A 89 4.08 3.93 -13.46
N CYS A 90 3.18 4.89 -13.22
CA CYS A 90 2.14 5.30 -14.17
C CYS A 90 2.71 6.19 -15.29
N ILE A 91 3.51 5.59 -16.15
CA ILE A 91 4.07 6.18 -17.39
C ILE A 91 3.64 5.34 -18.60
N GLU A 92 3.86 5.81 -19.82
CA GLU A 92 3.44 5.10 -21.03
C GLU A 92 3.97 3.67 -21.08
N ASN A 93 5.27 3.46 -20.85
CA ASN A 93 5.88 2.13 -20.80
C ASN A 93 5.34 1.31 -19.62
N GLY A 94 5.02 1.96 -18.49
CA GLY A 94 4.40 1.30 -17.33
C GLY A 94 3.02 0.75 -17.65
N ILE A 95 2.17 1.50 -18.33
CA ILE A 95 0.84 1.02 -18.76
C ILE A 95 0.96 -0.15 -19.74
N LYS A 96 1.91 -0.09 -20.69
CA LYS A 96 2.22 -1.21 -21.60
C LYS A 96 2.68 -2.45 -20.82
N ALA A 97 3.56 -2.26 -19.83
CA ALA A 97 4.06 -3.34 -18.98
C ALA A 97 2.95 -3.96 -18.12
N ILE A 98 2.08 -3.15 -17.52
CA ILE A 98 0.91 -3.65 -16.77
C ILE A 98 0.04 -4.55 -17.66
N LYS A 99 -0.22 -4.14 -18.90
CA LYS A 99 -0.98 -4.96 -19.85
C LYS A 99 -0.29 -6.28 -20.17
N TYR A 100 1.02 -6.26 -20.37
CA TYR A 100 1.82 -7.46 -20.57
C TYR A 100 1.75 -8.40 -19.36
N PHE A 101 1.98 -7.89 -18.15
CA PHE A 101 1.91 -8.67 -16.92
C PHE A 101 0.52 -9.25 -16.67
N SER A 102 -0.53 -8.47 -16.89
CA SER A 102 -1.91 -8.91 -16.76
C SER A 102 -2.22 -10.11 -17.67
N ASN A 103 -1.74 -10.08 -18.93
CA ASN A 103 -1.92 -11.19 -19.87
C ASN A 103 -1.15 -12.46 -19.44
N LYS A 104 -0.12 -12.33 -18.62
CA LYS A 104 0.66 -13.45 -18.04
C LYS A 104 0.16 -13.89 -16.65
N GLY A 105 -0.88 -13.27 -16.11
CA GLY A 105 -1.36 -13.54 -14.77
C GLY A 105 -0.44 -13.01 -13.64
N ILE A 106 0.50 -12.13 -13.97
CA ILE A 106 1.35 -11.44 -13.00
C ILE A 106 0.59 -10.24 -12.45
N ARG A 107 0.45 -10.18 -11.13
CA ARG A 107 -0.24 -9.10 -10.43
C ARG A 107 0.58 -7.82 -10.40
N THR A 108 -0.08 -6.67 -10.58
CA THR A 108 0.60 -5.39 -10.63
C THR A 108 -0.05 -4.34 -9.73
N ASN A 109 0.76 -3.40 -9.24
CA ASN A 109 0.34 -2.18 -8.55
C ASN A 109 0.83 -0.96 -9.34
N CYS A 110 -0.09 -0.26 -10.00
CA CYS A 110 0.23 0.97 -10.72
C CYS A 110 0.45 2.12 -9.73
N THR A 111 1.68 2.61 -9.64
CA THR A 111 2.06 3.64 -8.66
C THR A 111 2.28 5.02 -9.29
N LEU A 112 2.46 6.05 -8.46
CA LEU A 112 2.61 7.45 -8.86
C LEU A 112 1.40 7.96 -9.66
N VAL A 113 0.22 7.65 -9.13
CA VAL A 113 -1.05 8.08 -9.71
C VAL A 113 -1.53 9.36 -9.03
N PHE A 114 -1.76 10.40 -9.84
CA PHE A 114 -2.15 11.74 -9.39
C PHE A 114 -3.39 12.28 -10.12
N SER A 115 -4.03 11.47 -10.95
CA SER A 115 -5.28 11.82 -11.64
C SER A 115 -6.16 10.60 -11.87
N ALA A 116 -7.47 10.82 -11.96
CA ALA A 116 -8.43 9.77 -12.30
C ALA A 116 -8.22 9.21 -13.72
N GLY A 117 -7.72 10.02 -14.65
CA GLY A 117 -7.36 9.56 -15.99
C GLY A 117 -6.21 8.53 -15.99
N GLN A 118 -5.18 8.73 -15.15
CA GLN A 118 -4.11 7.75 -14.94
C GLN A 118 -4.66 6.45 -14.35
N ALA A 119 -5.53 6.56 -13.34
CA ALA A 119 -6.17 5.41 -12.71
C ALA A 119 -7.02 4.61 -13.70
N LEU A 120 -7.79 5.30 -14.56
CA LEU A 120 -8.60 4.68 -15.59
C LEU A 120 -7.74 3.87 -16.59
N LEU A 121 -6.59 4.40 -17.01
CA LEU A 121 -5.65 3.68 -17.89
C LEU A 121 -5.06 2.46 -17.20
N ALA A 122 -4.71 2.56 -15.91
CA ALA A 122 -4.18 1.44 -15.13
C ALA A 122 -5.22 0.29 -15.02
N ALA A 123 -6.47 0.60 -14.70
CA ALA A 123 -7.55 -0.38 -14.65
C ALA A 123 -7.81 -1.02 -16.02
N LYS A 124 -7.85 -0.21 -17.08
CA LYS A 124 -8.01 -0.69 -18.47
C LYS A 124 -6.88 -1.61 -18.91
N ALA A 125 -5.66 -1.39 -18.43
CA ALA A 125 -4.52 -2.26 -18.68
C ALA A 125 -4.59 -3.57 -17.86
N GLY A 126 -5.40 -3.65 -16.82
CA GLY A 126 -5.59 -4.84 -15.98
C GLY A 126 -4.72 -4.86 -14.72
N ALA A 127 -4.38 -3.68 -14.17
CA ALA A 127 -3.70 -3.59 -12.89
C ALA A 127 -4.53 -4.25 -11.77
N THR A 128 -3.88 -4.95 -10.84
CA THR A 128 -4.52 -5.48 -9.63
C THR A 128 -4.82 -4.36 -8.64
N TYR A 129 -3.86 -3.46 -8.48
CA TYR A 129 -3.96 -2.27 -7.64
C TYR A 129 -3.62 -1.01 -8.41
N VAL A 130 -4.23 0.10 -8.00
CA VAL A 130 -3.81 1.45 -8.38
C VAL A 130 -3.50 2.24 -7.10
N SER A 131 -2.38 2.95 -7.08
CA SER A 131 -1.94 3.71 -5.91
C SER A 131 -2.04 5.22 -6.14
N PRO A 132 -3.18 5.87 -5.86
CA PRO A 132 -3.28 7.33 -5.80
C PRO A 132 -2.56 7.85 -4.55
N PHE A 133 -1.85 8.99 -4.71
CA PHE A 133 -0.99 9.57 -3.67
C PHE A 133 -1.68 10.77 -3.00
N VAL A 134 -2.41 10.52 -1.90
CA VAL A 134 -3.16 11.56 -1.18
C VAL A 134 -2.24 12.64 -0.62
N GLY A 135 -1.32 12.29 0.24
CA GLY A 135 -0.49 13.26 0.95
C GLY A 135 0.39 14.12 0.05
N ARG A 136 0.87 13.60 -1.10
CA ARG A 136 1.61 14.42 -2.08
C ARG A 136 0.74 15.44 -2.80
N LEU A 137 -0.54 15.15 -3.01
CA LEU A 137 -1.49 16.12 -3.54
C LEU A 137 -1.77 17.21 -2.52
N ASP A 138 -1.97 16.85 -1.26
CA ASP A 138 -2.17 17.80 -0.17
C ASP A 138 -0.95 18.73 0.01
N ASP A 139 0.28 18.20 -0.16
CA ASP A 139 1.53 18.98 -0.10
C ASP A 139 1.54 20.15 -1.12
N ILE A 140 0.75 20.07 -2.19
CA ILE A 140 0.60 21.10 -3.23
C ILE A 140 -0.80 21.75 -3.23
N CYS A 141 -1.52 21.67 -2.12
CA CYS A 141 -2.86 22.23 -1.95
C CYS A 141 -3.90 21.68 -2.94
N SER A 142 -3.77 20.43 -3.36
CA SER A 142 -4.75 19.70 -4.15
C SER A 142 -5.48 18.69 -3.28
N ASP A 143 -6.75 18.42 -3.56
CA ASP A 143 -7.59 17.50 -2.78
C ASP A 143 -7.26 16.04 -3.11
N GLY A 144 -6.41 15.42 -2.28
CA GLY A 144 -6.00 14.02 -2.46
C GLY A 144 -7.14 13.03 -2.19
N VAL A 145 -7.98 13.27 -1.18
CA VAL A 145 -9.12 12.41 -0.86
C VAL A 145 -10.21 12.51 -1.94
N GLY A 146 -10.45 13.71 -2.47
CA GLY A 146 -11.36 13.91 -3.60
C GLY A 146 -10.93 13.14 -4.85
N LEU A 147 -9.62 13.02 -5.12
CA LEU A 147 -9.12 12.15 -6.19
C LEU A 147 -9.46 10.67 -5.92
N VAL A 148 -9.30 10.21 -4.68
CA VAL A 148 -9.65 8.81 -4.31
C VAL A 148 -11.13 8.55 -4.53
N ALA A 149 -12.01 9.45 -4.07
CA ALA A 149 -13.45 9.36 -4.29
C ALA A 149 -13.80 9.25 -5.79
N GLN A 150 -13.19 10.11 -6.62
CA GLN A 150 -13.40 10.10 -8.06
C GLN A 150 -12.96 8.77 -8.71
N ILE A 151 -11.85 8.18 -8.27
CA ILE A 151 -11.36 6.90 -8.79
C ILE A 151 -12.32 5.76 -8.39
N VAL A 152 -12.74 5.73 -7.12
CA VAL A 152 -13.68 4.73 -6.59
C VAL A 152 -15.00 4.78 -7.38
N ASP A 153 -15.59 5.95 -7.57
CA ASP A 153 -16.82 6.14 -8.34
C ASP A 153 -16.69 5.65 -9.79
N LEU A 154 -15.55 5.96 -10.44
CA LEU A 154 -15.28 5.48 -11.79
C LEU A 154 -15.17 3.96 -11.85
N TYR A 155 -14.47 3.35 -10.90
CA TYR A 155 -14.28 1.91 -10.88
C TYR A 155 -15.59 1.16 -10.60
N GLN A 156 -16.43 1.68 -9.72
CA GLN A 156 -17.77 1.15 -9.47
C GLN A 156 -18.69 1.31 -10.70
N THR A 157 -18.63 2.47 -11.37
CA THR A 157 -19.48 2.75 -12.55
C THR A 157 -19.20 1.79 -13.71
N TYR A 158 -17.96 1.35 -13.88
CA TYR A 158 -17.54 0.48 -14.99
C TYR A 158 -17.18 -0.94 -14.57
N ASP A 159 -17.52 -1.34 -13.33
CA ASP A 159 -17.25 -2.67 -12.75
C ASP A 159 -15.78 -3.11 -12.91
N TYR A 160 -14.82 -2.17 -12.70
CA TYR A 160 -13.41 -2.53 -12.69
C TYR A 160 -13.06 -3.32 -11.43
N THR A 161 -12.30 -4.40 -11.61
CA THR A 161 -11.81 -5.25 -10.50
C THR A 161 -10.52 -4.73 -9.86
N THR A 162 -9.91 -3.71 -10.46
CA THR A 162 -8.71 -3.05 -9.91
C THR A 162 -9.03 -2.43 -8.57
N GLN A 163 -8.27 -2.76 -7.52
CA GLN A 163 -8.46 -2.23 -6.17
C GLN A 163 -7.74 -0.89 -6.01
N VAL A 164 -8.40 0.05 -5.33
CA VAL A 164 -7.84 1.36 -5.01
C VAL A 164 -7.02 1.24 -3.73
N LEU A 165 -5.69 1.22 -3.88
CA LEU A 165 -4.70 1.14 -2.81
C LEU A 165 -4.13 2.54 -2.54
N VAL A 166 -4.72 3.26 -1.60
CA VAL A 166 -4.34 4.64 -1.30
C VAL A 166 -2.97 4.70 -0.65
N ALA A 167 -2.09 5.53 -1.19
CA ALA A 167 -0.71 5.70 -0.77
C ALA A 167 -0.40 7.14 -0.32
N SER A 168 0.80 7.34 0.22
CA SER A 168 1.24 8.65 0.72
C SER A 168 0.36 9.19 1.85
N ILE A 169 -0.08 8.31 2.74
CA ILE A 169 -0.85 8.66 3.94
C ILE A 169 0.05 9.38 4.94
N ARG A 170 -0.44 10.49 5.50
CA ARG A 170 0.29 11.33 6.45
C ARG A 170 -0.20 11.21 7.90
N ASN A 171 -1.48 10.87 8.09
CA ASN A 171 -2.12 10.86 9.40
C ASN A 171 -3.34 9.92 9.42
N THR A 172 -3.94 9.75 10.62
CA THR A 172 -5.11 8.90 10.84
C THR A 172 -6.37 9.43 10.14
N LEU A 173 -6.49 10.76 9.96
CA LEU A 173 -7.66 11.35 9.29
C LEU A 173 -7.71 10.94 7.82
N HIS A 174 -6.57 10.88 7.13
CA HIS A 174 -6.50 10.37 5.75
C HIS A 174 -7.03 8.93 5.66
N ILE A 175 -6.71 8.07 6.64
CA ILE A 175 -7.19 6.68 6.68
C ILE A 175 -8.71 6.65 6.75
N LEU A 176 -9.29 7.42 7.69
CA LEU A 176 -10.75 7.48 7.89
C LEU A 176 -11.46 8.03 6.65
N GLN A 177 -11.00 9.16 6.12
CA GLN A 177 -11.57 9.77 4.92
C GLN A 177 -11.52 8.85 3.70
N CYS A 178 -10.39 8.15 3.51
CA CYS A 178 -10.27 7.17 2.42
C CYS A 178 -11.19 5.95 2.62
N ALA A 179 -11.40 5.53 3.87
CA ALA A 179 -12.38 4.48 4.18
C ALA A 179 -13.83 4.93 3.90
N GLU A 180 -14.17 6.15 4.25
CA GLU A 180 -15.50 6.74 4.03
C GLU A 180 -15.86 6.85 2.54
N VAL A 181 -14.89 7.15 1.69
CA VAL A 181 -15.08 7.20 0.22
C VAL A 181 -14.98 5.83 -0.46
N GLY A 182 -14.76 4.76 0.29
CA GLY A 182 -14.80 3.39 -0.23
C GLY A 182 -13.51 2.86 -0.85
N ALA A 183 -12.34 3.40 -0.48
CA ALA A 183 -11.06 2.82 -0.89
C ALA A 183 -10.91 1.36 -0.42
N ASP A 184 -10.36 0.49 -1.26
CA ASP A 184 -10.21 -0.94 -0.96
C ASP A 184 -9.08 -1.22 0.01
N VAL A 185 -7.99 -0.50 -0.12
CA VAL A 185 -6.74 -0.69 0.63
C VAL A 185 -6.14 0.67 0.99
N VAL A 186 -5.57 0.77 2.19
CA VAL A 186 -4.71 1.89 2.57
C VAL A 186 -3.32 1.37 2.89
N THR A 187 -2.28 2.02 2.37
CA THR A 187 -0.91 1.77 2.83
C THR A 187 -0.36 2.99 3.55
N CYS A 188 0.13 2.79 4.77
CA CYS A 188 0.51 3.88 5.64
C CYS A 188 1.66 3.50 6.59
N PRO A 189 2.34 4.48 7.21
CA PRO A 189 3.33 4.22 8.24
C PRO A 189 2.72 3.52 9.46
N LEU A 190 3.52 2.72 10.17
CA LEU A 190 3.11 2.07 11.42
C LEU A 190 2.49 3.04 12.43
N SER A 191 3.05 4.25 12.53
CA SER A 191 2.54 5.29 13.41
C SER A 191 1.10 5.72 13.11
N ALA A 192 0.69 5.70 11.84
CA ALA A 192 -0.69 6.02 11.45
C ALA A 192 -1.66 4.88 11.84
N ILE A 193 -1.25 3.61 11.69
CA ILE A 193 -2.03 2.45 12.15
C ILE A 193 -2.20 2.50 13.67
N LYS A 194 -1.11 2.68 14.41
CA LYS A 194 -1.15 2.77 15.89
C LYS A 194 -1.94 3.98 16.38
N GLY A 195 -1.89 5.08 15.64
CA GLY A 195 -2.66 6.29 15.94
C GLY A 195 -4.17 6.08 15.95
N LEU A 196 -4.70 5.11 15.20
CA LEU A 196 -6.12 4.75 15.23
C LEU A 196 -6.58 4.15 16.58
N LEU A 197 -5.65 3.60 17.35
CA LEU A 197 -5.94 3.04 18.69
C LEU A 197 -5.95 4.10 19.78
N THR A 198 -5.40 5.28 19.54
CA THR A 198 -5.21 6.32 20.57
C THR A 198 -6.50 7.12 20.76
N HIS A 199 -7.12 6.98 21.96
CA HIS A 199 -8.29 7.77 22.30
C HIS A 199 -8.33 8.08 23.80
N PRO A 200 -8.41 9.35 24.23
CA PRO A 200 -8.39 9.73 25.66
C PRO A 200 -9.46 9.05 26.51
N LEU A 201 -10.66 8.85 25.96
CA LEU A 201 -11.74 8.19 26.68
C LEU A 201 -11.51 6.69 26.89
N THR A 202 -10.72 6.04 26.04
CA THR A 202 -10.32 4.66 26.23
C THR A 202 -9.39 4.54 27.44
N ASP A 203 -8.41 5.43 27.55
CA ASP A 203 -7.46 5.44 28.68
C ASP A 203 -8.20 5.72 29.99
N ILE A 204 -9.03 6.77 30.03
CA ILE A 204 -9.85 7.12 31.20
C ILE A 204 -10.79 5.98 31.59
N GLY A 205 -11.43 5.35 30.60
CA GLY A 205 -12.34 4.22 30.81
C GLY A 205 -11.63 3.00 31.41
N LEU A 206 -10.45 2.68 30.88
CA LEU A 206 -9.63 1.56 31.37
C LEU A 206 -9.18 1.79 32.82
N GLU A 207 -8.66 2.99 33.12
CA GLU A 207 -8.26 3.37 34.49
C GLU A 207 -9.41 3.22 35.50
N LYS A 208 -10.61 3.69 35.12
CA LYS A 208 -11.80 3.56 35.95
C LYS A 208 -12.17 2.10 36.17
N PHE A 209 -12.20 1.29 35.11
CA PHE A 209 -12.54 -0.15 35.24
C PHE A 209 -11.55 -0.88 36.14
N LEU A 210 -10.25 -0.62 36.00
CA LEU A 210 -9.24 -1.22 36.86
C LEU A 210 -9.35 -0.75 38.31
N ALA A 211 -9.68 0.53 38.55
CA ALA A 211 -9.90 1.03 39.93
C ALA A 211 -11.11 0.39 40.58
N ASP A 212 -12.23 0.24 39.89
CA ASP A 212 -13.44 -0.38 40.40
C ASP A 212 -13.23 -1.90 40.65
N TYR A 213 -12.51 -2.59 39.76
CA TYR A 213 -12.13 -4.00 39.96
C TYR A 213 -11.32 -4.21 41.23
N ARG A 214 -10.31 -3.35 41.48
CA ARG A 214 -9.46 -3.44 42.68
C ARG A 214 -10.23 -3.17 43.99
N LYS A 215 -11.27 -2.32 43.99
CA LYS A 215 -12.11 -2.06 45.19
C LYS A 215 -12.90 -3.28 45.61
N VAL A 216 -13.24 -4.16 44.68
CA VAL A 216 -14.07 -5.36 44.96
C VAL A 216 -13.22 -6.61 45.23
N ASN A 217 -12.04 -6.71 44.59
CA ASN A 217 -11.22 -7.93 44.57
C ASN A 217 -9.82 -7.76 45.19
N GLY A 218 -9.48 -6.57 45.67
CA GLY A 218 -8.16 -6.23 46.24
C GLY A 218 -8.06 -6.37 47.74
#